data_02811b5d363d92c7a5907e0db857ead3
#
_entry.id   02811b5d363d92c7a5907e0db857ead3
#
_cell.length_a   1.000
_cell.length_b   1.000
_cell.length_c   1.000
_cell.angle_alpha   90.00
_cell.angle_beta   90.00
_cell.angle_gamma   90.00
#
_symmetry.space_group_name_H-M   'P 1'
#
loop_
_entity.id
_entity.type
_entity.pdbx_description
1 polymer ?
#
loop_
_entity_poly.entity_id
_entity_poly.type
_entity_poly.pdbx_seq_one_letter_code
_entity_poly.pdbx_strand_id
1 'polypeptide(L)'
;MTKIIKFDEDARRGMENGLNLLADTVKVTLGPKGRNVVLDKKWGAPTITKDGVSVAKEIDLDDPFERIGAELVKEVAKKTDDVAGDGTTTATVLAQALVHEGLRNVAAGSNPIALKRGIDQAVEAIVAQLHADAKPVETTEQIAATASISANDPAIGKLIAEAFDKVGAEGVVTVEETNSFDTTLETTEGMRFDKGYLSAYFVTDQERQEAVLEDAYVLLMDSKISNVKDIVPVLEKVMQTGKPLAIIAEDVEGEALATLVVNKIRGTFKSVAVKAPGFGERRKAMLQDMAVLTGGQVISETVGLSLENADLELLGRARKIVVSKDETTIVEGAGDKDMLDARVRQIRQEIENTDSDYDREKLQERLAKLAGGVAVIKSGAATEVELKERKHRIEDAVRNARAASEEGLVAGGGVALIQAAAVALPKLDALTGDEATGVNIVRLAVSAPLKQIAENAGVEGGVVADRVANMEPGHGLNAATGEYTDLMAAGISDPVKVTRSALQNAASIAGMFLTTEAVVADKPEPPAAGGDDAGAGMGGMY
;
A
#
# COMPACT_ATOMS: atom_id res chain seq x y z
N MET A 1 11.18 -20.56 25.51
CA MET A 1 9.73 -20.35 25.71
C MET A 1 9.01 -21.67 25.51
N THR A 2 8.09 -22.04 26.38
CA THR A 2 7.25 -23.23 26.20
C THR A 2 6.12 -22.93 25.25
N LYS A 3 5.77 -23.89 24.35
CA LYS A 3 4.69 -23.75 23.38
C LYS A 3 3.40 -24.39 23.93
N ILE A 4 2.27 -23.83 23.53
CA ILE A 4 0.94 -24.41 23.68
C ILE A 4 0.47 -24.80 22.29
N ILE A 5 -0.10 -26.00 22.16
CA ILE A 5 -0.59 -26.50 20.88
C ILE A 5 -2.08 -26.82 21.04
N LYS A 6 -2.88 -26.32 20.11
CA LYS A 6 -4.28 -26.71 19.93
C LYS A 6 -4.44 -27.36 18.56
N PHE A 7 -5.40 -28.24 18.46
CA PHE A 7 -5.70 -28.98 17.23
C PHE A 7 -7.16 -28.81 16.85
N ASP A 8 -7.49 -29.18 15.64
CA ASP A 8 -8.85 -29.31 15.12
C ASP A 8 -9.72 -28.06 15.34
N GLU A 9 -10.93 -28.28 15.81
CA GLU A 9 -11.93 -27.24 16.04
C GLU A 9 -11.50 -26.20 17.09
N ASP A 10 -10.80 -26.63 18.16
CA ASP A 10 -10.35 -25.71 19.22
C ASP A 10 -9.32 -24.70 18.70
N ALA A 11 -8.46 -25.13 17.77
CA ALA A 11 -7.49 -24.26 17.12
C ALA A 11 -8.19 -23.25 16.21
N ARG A 12 -9.10 -23.73 15.34
CA ARG A 12 -9.85 -22.89 14.40
C ARG A 12 -10.76 -21.90 15.10
N ARG A 13 -11.46 -22.31 16.18
CA ARG A 13 -12.34 -21.43 16.96
C ARG A 13 -11.58 -20.28 17.62
N GLY A 14 -10.40 -20.55 18.18
CA GLY A 14 -9.56 -19.50 18.77
C GLY A 14 -9.18 -18.44 17.73
N MET A 15 -8.71 -18.89 16.56
CA MET A 15 -8.37 -17.96 15.46
C MET A 15 -9.59 -17.21 14.93
N GLU A 16 -10.76 -17.87 14.77
CA GLU A 16 -12.00 -17.25 14.32
C GLU A 16 -12.47 -16.14 15.26
N ASN A 17 -12.38 -16.36 16.58
CA ASN A 17 -12.71 -15.33 17.56
C ASN A 17 -11.83 -14.08 17.38
N GLY A 18 -10.51 -14.27 17.23
CA GLY A 18 -9.60 -13.14 16.99
C GLY A 18 -9.88 -12.39 15.68
N LEU A 19 -10.14 -13.14 14.60
CA LEU A 19 -10.60 -12.58 13.34
C LEU A 19 -11.86 -11.74 13.53
N ASN A 20 -12.88 -12.28 14.23
CA ASN A 20 -14.15 -11.59 14.42
C ASN A 20 -13.99 -10.32 15.25
N LEU A 21 -13.23 -10.34 16.34
CA LEU A 21 -12.96 -9.16 17.16
C LEU A 21 -12.35 -8.02 16.33
N LEU A 22 -11.37 -8.35 15.50
CA LEU A 22 -10.75 -7.36 14.62
C LEU A 22 -11.74 -6.88 13.55
N ALA A 23 -12.35 -7.80 12.80
CA ALA A 23 -13.23 -7.45 11.70
C ALA A 23 -14.46 -6.66 12.17
N ASP A 24 -15.06 -7.02 13.30
CA ASP A 24 -16.20 -6.31 13.88
C ASP A 24 -15.85 -4.88 14.31
N THR A 25 -14.60 -4.66 14.75
CA THR A 25 -14.12 -3.32 15.09
C THR A 25 -13.86 -2.48 13.83
N VAL A 26 -13.30 -3.07 12.78
CA VAL A 26 -12.95 -2.36 11.55
C VAL A 26 -14.19 -2.07 10.69
N LYS A 27 -15.12 -3.02 10.53
CA LYS A 27 -16.26 -2.92 9.61
C LYS A 27 -17.23 -1.76 9.89
N VAL A 28 -17.23 -1.23 11.13
CA VAL A 28 -18.08 -0.06 11.49
C VAL A 28 -17.68 1.21 10.76
N THR A 29 -16.47 1.25 10.21
CA THR A 29 -15.94 2.40 9.47
C THR A 29 -16.36 2.42 8.00
N LEU A 30 -16.88 1.29 7.46
CA LEU A 30 -17.12 1.09 6.04
C LEU A 30 -18.28 1.94 5.49
N GLY A 31 -18.02 2.57 4.35
CA GLY A 31 -19.01 3.32 3.59
C GLY A 31 -19.24 4.77 4.05
N PRO A 32 -20.10 5.54 3.34
CA PRO A 32 -20.29 6.98 3.57
C PRO A 32 -20.86 7.31 4.95
N LYS A 33 -21.63 6.38 5.55
CA LYS A 33 -22.17 6.51 6.92
C LYS A 33 -21.42 5.69 7.95
N GLY A 34 -20.20 5.20 7.59
CA GLY A 34 -19.29 4.57 8.53
C GLY A 34 -18.92 5.52 9.67
N ARG A 35 -18.60 4.95 10.83
CA ARG A 35 -18.32 5.69 12.07
C ARG A 35 -16.84 5.62 12.43
N ASN A 36 -16.39 6.59 13.22
CA ASN A 36 -15.04 6.61 13.72
C ASN A 36 -14.82 5.55 14.81
N VAL A 37 -13.60 5.05 14.88
CA VAL A 37 -13.07 4.25 16.00
C VAL A 37 -12.11 5.13 16.80
N VAL A 38 -12.17 5.02 18.12
CA VAL A 38 -11.26 5.70 19.04
C VAL A 38 -10.21 4.72 19.49
N LEU A 39 -8.95 5.06 19.26
CA LEU A 39 -7.78 4.25 19.61
C LEU A 39 -7.09 4.90 20.81
N ASP A 40 -6.91 4.15 21.90
CA ASP A 40 -6.14 4.59 23.06
C ASP A 40 -4.64 4.60 22.72
N LYS A 41 -3.91 5.57 23.22
CA LYS A 41 -2.46 5.64 23.09
C LYS A 41 -1.79 5.64 24.45
N LYS A 42 -0.75 4.82 24.62
CA LYS A 42 0.06 4.78 25.85
C LYS A 42 0.64 6.17 26.21
N TRP A 43 0.87 7.00 25.21
CA TRP A 43 1.41 8.36 25.35
C TRP A 43 0.68 9.31 24.39
N GLY A 44 0.16 10.41 24.90
CA GLY A 44 -0.56 11.42 24.11
C GLY A 44 -2.08 11.29 24.17
N ALA A 45 -2.77 12.00 23.29
CA ALA A 45 -4.23 11.97 23.18
C ALA A 45 -4.69 10.73 22.38
N PRO A 46 -5.89 10.18 22.67
CA PRO A 46 -6.48 9.12 21.83
C PRO A 46 -6.58 9.56 20.37
N THR A 47 -6.36 8.61 19.46
CA THR A 47 -6.55 8.85 18.02
C THR A 47 -7.97 8.48 17.61
N ILE A 48 -8.61 9.35 16.83
CA ILE A 48 -9.93 9.09 16.24
C ILE A 48 -9.71 8.92 14.74
N THR A 49 -10.11 7.77 14.21
CA THR A 49 -9.88 7.45 12.78
C THR A 49 -11.02 6.63 12.19
N LYS A 50 -11.14 6.68 10.86
CA LYS A 50 -11.96 5.79 10.04
C LYS A 50 -11.11 4.84 9.20
N ASP A 51 -9.78 5.05 9.19
CA ASP A 51 -8.90 4.19 8.41
C ASP A 51 -8.82 2.78 8.99
N GLY A 52 -9.20 1.79 8.16
CA GLY A 52 -9.25 0.39 8.56
C GLY A 52 -7.88 -0.22 8.88
N VAL A 53 -6.81 0.21 8.21
CA VAL A 53 -5.44 -0.26 8.49
C VAL A 53 -4.97 0.24 9.84
N SER A 54 -5.15 1.52 10.12
CA SER A 54 -4.78 2.12 11.42
C SER A 54 -5.53 1.45 12.57
N VAL A 55 -6.84 1.19 12.40
CA VAL A 55 -7.62 0.47 13.41
C VAL A 55 -7.11 -0.95 13.59
N ALA A 56 -6.88 -1.69 12.50
CA ALA A 56 -6.43 -3.07 12.56
C ALA A 56 -5.07 -3.22 13.24
N LYS A 57 -4.12 -2.33 12.97
CA LYS A 57 -2.76 -2.35 13.55
C LYS A 57 -2.77 -2.22 15.08
N GLU A 58 -3.68 -1.45 15.65
CA GLU A 58 -3.73 -1.19 17.11
C GLU A 58 -4.44 -2.31 17.90
N ILE A 59 -5.11 -3.25 17.23
CA ILE A 59 -5.79 -4.35 17.92
C ILE A 59 -4.75 -5.41 18.32
N ASP A 60 -4.50 -5.54 19.60
CA ASP A 60 -3.69 -6.60 20.21
C ASP A 60 -4.54 -7.38 21.22
N LEU A 61 -4.47 -8.72 21.18
CA LEU A 61 -5.32 -9.61 21.98
C LEU A 61 -4.48 -10.43 22.96
N ASP A 62 -5.00 -10.60 24.18
CA ASP A 62 -4.31 -11.31 25.24
C ASP A 62 -4.24 -12.83 24.99
N ASP A 63 -5.32 -13.42 24.46
CA ASP A 63 -5.30 -14.86 24.12
C ASP A 63 -4.39 -15.12 22.91
N PRO A 64 -3.38 -15.99 23.04
CA PRO A 64 -2.41 -16.22 21.96
C PRO A 64 -3.02 -16.84 20.69
N PHE A 65 -4.15 -17.54 20.79
CA PHE A 65 -4.83 -18.14 19.63
C PHE A 65 -5.71 -17.11 18.92
N GLU A 66 -6.40 -16.25 19.66
CA GLU A 66 -7.14 -15.11 19.13
C GLU A 66 -6.20 -14.11 18.46
N ARG A 67 -5.04 -13.84 19.09
CA ARG A 67 -3.99 -12.99 18.52
C ARG A 67 -3.52 -13.50 17.16
N ILE A 68 -3.27 -14.79 16.99
CA ILE A 68 -2.87 -15.38 15.71
C ILE A 68 -3.95 -15.14 14.65
N GLY A 69 -5.23 -15.33 15.00
CA GLY A 69 -6.34 -15.05 14.09
C GLY A 69 -6.41 -13.58 13.68
N ALA A 70 -6.27 -12.66 14.62
CA ALA A 70 -6.23 -11.23 14.35
C ALA A 70 -5.03 -10.85 13.47
N GLU A 71 -3.81 -11.37 13.76
CA GLU A 71 -2.62 -11.09 12.95
C GLU A 71 -2.74 -11.55 11.49
N LEU A 72 -3.40 -12.68 11.23
CA LEU A 72 -3.67 -13.11 9.86
C LEU A 72 -4.58 -12.13 9.12
N VAL A 73 -5.55 -11.52 9.79
CA VAL A 73 -6.43 -10.50 9.18
C VAL A 73 -5.72 -9.16 9.03
N LYS A 74 -4.84 -8.78 9.97
CA LYS A 74 -3.96 -7.61 9.78
C LYS A 74 -3.13 -7.75 8.52
N GLU A 75 -2.64 -8.96 8.22
CA GLU A 75 -1.88 -9.22 7.00
C GLU A 75 -2.74 -9.05 5.74
N VAL A 76 -4.06 -9.40 5.77
CA VAL A 76 -4.99 -9.10 4.67
C VAL A 76 -5.09 -7.60 4.43
N ALA A 77 -5.34 -6.83 5.50
CA ALA A 77 -5.47 -5.39 5.40
C ALA A 77 -4.19 -4.75 4.87
N LYS A 78 -3.03 -5.14 5.45
CA LYS A 78 -1.71 -4.64 5.04
C LYS A 78 -1.39 -4.96 3.57
N LYS A 79 -1.58 -6.20 3.12
CA LYS A 79 -1.32 -6.56 1.71
C LYS A 79 -2.22 -5.83 0.74
N THR A 80 -3.46 -5.55 1.13
CA THR A 80 -4.40 -4.80 0.29
C THR A 80 -3.97 -3.34 0.20
N ASP A 81 -3.54 -2.74 1.30
CA ASP A 81 -2.95 -1.40 1.33
C ASP A 81 -1.68 -1.33 0.47
N ASP A 82 -0.75 -2.25 0.65
CA ASP A 82 0.53 -2.31 -0.09
C ASP A 82 0.33 -2.37 -1.61
N VAL A 83 -0.71 -3.09 -2.09
CA VAL A 83 -0.96 -3.29 -3.54
C VAL A 83 -1.84 -2.20 -4.14
N ALA A 84 -2.89 -1.79 -3.44
CA ALA A 84 -3.95 -0.95 -4.00
C ALA A 84 -4.11 0.40 -3.28
N GLY A 85 -3.53 0.57 -2.10
CA GLY A 85 -3.57 1.79 -1.31
C GLY A 85 -4.94 2.12 -0.70
N ASP A 86 -5.92 1.23 -0.86
CA ASP A 86 -7.28 1.36 -0.35
C ASP A 86 -7.95 -0.03 -0.29
N GLY A 87 -9.20 -0.11 0.19
CA GLY A 87 -9.99 -1.34 0.24
C GLY A 87 -9.68 -2.27 1.41
N THR A 88 -8.93 -1.82 2.38
CA THR A 88 -8.49 -2.59 3.56
C THR A 88 -9.66 -3.07 4.41
N THR A 89 -10.64 -2.22 4.65
CA THR A 89 -11.88 -2.57 5.36
C THR A 89 -12.72 -3.56 4.55
N THR A 90 -12.84 -3.36 3.24
CA THR A 90 -13.54 -4.29 2.34
C THR A 90 -12.89 -5.68 2.35
N ALA A 91 -11.56 -5.75 2.30
CA ALA A 91 -10.80 -6.99 2.38
C ALA A 91 -11.02 -7.71 3.71
N THR A 92 -11.03 -6.97 4.82
CA THR A 92 -11.30 -7.50 6.17
C THR A 92 -12.70 -8.09 6.28
N VAL A 93 -13.71 -7.40 5.76
CA VAL A 93 -15.11 -7.87 5.74
C VAL A 93 -15.27 -9.12 4.87
N LEU A 94 -14.62 -9.14 3.71
CA LEU A 94 -14.61 -10.32 2.83
C LEU A 94 -13.90 -11.51 3.50
N ALA A 95 -12.78 -11.29 4.17
CA ALA A 95 -12.06 -12.34 4.90
C ALA A 95 -12.94 -12.94 6.01
N GLN A 96 -13.62 -12.10 6.79
CA GLN A 96 -14.56 -12.55 7.82
C GLN A 96 -15.67 -13.42 7.21
N ALA A 97 -16.29 -12.97 6.13
CA ALA A 97 -17.39 -13.70 5.50
C ALA A 97 -16.92 -15.04 4.92
N LEU A 98 -15.77 -15.05 4.23
CA LEU A 98 -15.20 -16.28 3.64
C LEU A 98 -14.80 -17.30 4.72
N VAL A 99 -14.15 -16.85 5.79
CA VAL A 99 -13.75 -17.72 6.90
C VAL A 99 -14.98 -18.28 7.62
N HIS A 100 -15.95 -17.44 7.93
CA HIS A 100 -17.19 -17.86 8.62
C HIS A 100 -17.96 -18.93 7.82
N GLU A 101 -18.26 -18.65 6.55
CA GLU A 101 -18.96 -19.62 5.69
C GLU A 101 -18.11 -20.87 5.43
N GLY A 102 -16.80 -20.70 5.29
CA GLY A 102 -15.89 -21.82 5.08
C GLY A 102 -15.82 -22.75 6.28
N LEU A 103 -15.62 -22.22 7.49
CA LEU A 103 -15.55 -23.02 8.73
C LEU A 103 -16.85 -23.77 9.05
N ARG A 104 -18.00 -23.17 8.73
CA ARG A 104 -19.30 -23.88 8.85
C ARG A 104 -19.35 -25.14 7.98
N ASN A 105 -18.81 -25.08 6.76
CA ASN A 105 -18.76 -26.24 5.85
C ASN A 105 -17.69 -27.25 6.30
N VAL A 106 -16.54 -26.81 6.81
CA VAL A 106 -15.51 -27.70 7.41
C VAL A 106 -16.09 -28.45 8.61
N ALA A 107 -16.79 -27.75 9.51
CA ALA A 107 -17.48 -28.38 10.65
C ALA A 107 -18.57 -29.36 10.22
N ALA A 108 -19.19 -29.14 9.04
CA ALA A 108 -20.15 -30.08 8.46
C ALA A 108 -19.48 -31.29 7.76
N GLY A 109 -18.15 -31.37 7.71
CA GLY A 109 -17.39 -32.51 7.19
C GLY A 109 -16.87 -32.35 5.75
N SER A 110 -16.96 -31.14 5.15
CA SER A 110 -16.36 -30.87 3.85
C SER A 110 -14.84 -30.88 3.91
N ASN A 111 -14.21 -31.33 2.82
CA ASN A 111 -12.75 -31.36 2.71
C ASN A 111 -12.17 -29.94 2.51
N PRO A 112 -11.37 -29.41 3.46
CA PRO A 112 -10.87 -28.04 3.42
C PRO A 112 -10.04 -27.72 2.17
N ILE A 113 -9.27 -28.70 1.67
CA ILE A 113 -8.42 -28.53 0.47
C ILE A 113 -9.28 -28.42 -0.79
N ALA A 114 -10.38 -29.19 -0.87
CA ALA A 114 -11.30 -29.12 -2.00
C ALA A 114 -12.12 -27.81 -1.95
N LEU A 115 -12.57 -27.39 -0.75
CA LEU A 115 -13.19 -26.07 -0.54
C LEU A 115 -12.27 -24.94 -1.04
N LYS A 116 -10.99 -24.97 -0.63
CA LYS A 116 -10.00 -23.98 -1.05
C LYS A 116 -9.87 -23.93 -2.58
N ARG A 117 -9.77 -25.08 -3.27
CA ARG A 117 -9.71 -25.10 -4.73
C ARG A 117 -10.94 -24.47 -5.39
N GLY A 118 -12.13 -24.73 -4.86
CA GLY A 118 -13.36 -24.10 -5.34
C GLY A 118 -13.41 -22.60 -5.10
N ILE A 119 -12.91 -22.13 -3.93
CA ILE A 119 -12.76 -20.71 -3.62
C ILE A 119 -11.78 -20.04 -4.60
N ASP A 120 -10.60 -20.64 -4.82
CA ASP A 120 -9.58 -20.08 -5.71
C ASP A 120 -10.14 -19.93 -7.15
N GLN A 121 -10.84 -20.94 -7.69
CA GLN A 121 -11.47 -20.88 -9.02
C GLN A 121 -12.57 -19.82 -9.11
N ALA A 122 -13.39 -19.69 -8.08
CA ALA A 122 -14.45 -18.68 -8.03
C ALA A 122 -13.88 -17.25 -8.02
N VAL A 123 -12.83 -17.03 -7.22
CA VAL A 123 -12.14 -15.74 -7.14
C VAL A 123 -11.49 -15.38 -8.49
N GLU A 124 -10.79 -16.32 -9.13
CA GLU A 124 -10.20 -16.11 -10.45
C GLU A 124 -11.25 -15.72 -11.49
N ALA A 125 -12.40 -16.42 -11.51
CA ALA A 125 -13.49 -16.12 -12.43
C ALA A 125 -14.12 -14.74 -12.18
N ILE A 126 -14.31 -14.34 -10.91
CA ILE A 126 -14.83 -13.01 -10.56
C ILE A 126 -13.83 -11.92 -10.93
N VAL A 127 -12.53 -12.11 -10.66
CA VAL A 127 -11.50 -11.14 -11.03
C VAL A 127 -11.42 -10.93 -12.54
N ALA A 128 -11.50 -12.02 -13.32
CA ALA A 128 -11.56 -11.93 -14.78
C ALA A 128 -12.79 -11.15 -15.25
N GLN A 129 -13.93 -11.32 -14.59
CA GLN A 129 -15.16 -10.58 -14.91
C GLN A 129 -15.04 -9.09 -14.51
N LEU A 130 -14.45 -8.77 -13.34
CA LEU A 130 -14.20 -7.38 -12.93
C LEU A 130 -13.33 -6.64 -13.94
N HIS A 131 -12.30 -7.29 -14.48
CA HIS A 131 -11.48 -6.70 -15.55
C HIS A 131 -12.27 -6.51 -16.87
N ALA A 132 -13.17 -7.44 -17.19
CA ALA A 132 -14.01 -7.32 -18.39
C ALA A 132 -15.05 -6.18 -18.27
N ASP A 133 -15.53 -5.91 -17.05
CA ASP A 133 -16.50 -4.86 -16.75
C ASP A 133 -15.84 -3.49 -16.51
N ALA A 134 -14.51 -3.45 -16.42
CA ALA A 134 -13.75 -2.24 -16.13
C ALA A 134 -13.95 -1.18 -17.20
N LYS A 135 -14.21 0.05 -16.76
CA LYS A 135 -14.23 1.24 -17.63
C LYS A 135 -12.95 2.04 -17.42
N PRO A 136 -12.21 2.37 -18.49
CA PRO A 136 -11.02 3.20 -18.34
C PRO A 136 -11.38 4.58 -17.79
N VAL A 137 -10.45 5.20 -17.09
CA VAL A 137 -10.58 6.58 -16.64
C VAL A 137 -10.28 7.50 -17.80
N GLU A 138 -11.27 8.26 -18.24
CA GLU A 138 -11.17 9.13 -19.41
C GLU A 138 -11.17 10.62 -19.04
N THR A 139 -11.69 10.98 -17.87
CA THR A 139 -11.87 12.37 -17.47
C THR A 139 -11.31 12.68 -16.08
N THR A 140 -10.90 13.94 -15.89
CA THR A 140 -10.42 14.47 -14.61
C THR A 140 -11.53 14.41 -13.54
N GLU A 141 -12.80 14.52 -13.92
CA GLU A 141 -13.94 14.42 -13.03
C GLU A 141 -14.09 13.00 -12.45
N GLN A 142 -13.76 11.96 -13.22
CA GLN A 142 -13.76 10.58 -12.71
C GLN A 142 -12.66 10.36 -11.66
N ILE A 143 -11.48 10.92 -11.88
CA ILE A 143 -10.40 10.93 -10.88
C ILE A 143 -10.86 11.67 -9.62
N ALA A 144 -11.45 12.86 -9.80
CA ALA A 144 -11.94 13.67 -8.68
C ALA A 144 -13.02 12.93 -7.88
N ALA A 145 -13.96 12.25 -8.55
CA ALA A 145 -15.03 11.49 -7.90
C ALA A 145 -14.45 10.33 -7.07
N THR A 146 -13.56 9.52 -7.66
CA THR A 146 -12.92 8.38 -7.01
C THR A 146 -12.07 8.82 -5.80
N ALA A 147 -11.25 9.85 -5.98
CA ALA A 147 -10.44 10.42 -4.90
C ALA A 147 -11.31 11.06 -3.80
N SER A 148 -12.45 11.67 -4.16
CA SER A 148 -13.39 12.25 -3.18
C SER A 148 -14.03 11.17 -2.29
N ILE A 149 -14.32 10.00 -2.85
CA ILE A 149 -14.86 8.86 -2.09
C ILE A 149 -13.83 8.36 -1.10
N SER A 150 -12.60 8.12 -1.54
CA SER A 150 -11.50 7.63 -0.69
C SER A 150 -11.15 8.65 0.40
N ALA A 151 -11.00 9.93 0.04
CA ALA A 151 -10.74 11.01 1.00
C ALA A 151 -11.95 11.37 1.87
N ASN A 152 -13.16 10.93 1.53
CA ASN A 152 -14.42 11.40 2.10
C ASN A 152 -14.53 12.96 2.14
N ASP A 153 -13.95 13.62 1.13
CA ASP A 153 -13.87 15.07 1.00
C ASP A 153 -13.77 15.48 -0.50
N PRO A 154 -14.81 16.14 -1.05
CA PRO A 154 -14.80 16.57 -2.44
C PRO A 154 -13.75 17.64 -2.78
N ALA A 155 -13.29 18.44 -1.80
CA ALA A 155 -12.27 19.45 -2.04
C ALA A 155 -10.89 18.76 -2.23
N ILE A 156 -10.59 17.75 -1.42
CA ILE A 156 -9.40 16.93 -1.56
C ILE A 156 -9.42 16.18 -2.91
N GLY A 157 -10.56 15.60 -3.26
CA GLY A 157 -10.70 14.89 -4.54
C GLY A 157 -10.42 15.78 -5.77
N LYS A 158 -10.91 17.02 -5.76
CA LYS A 158 -10.61 17.99 -6.83
C LYS A 158 -9.14 18.36 -6.89
N LEU A 159 -8.51 18.57 -5.73
CA LEU A 159 -7.09 18.90 -5.64
C LEU A 159 -6.21 17.77 -6.17
N ILE A 160 -6.56 16.52 -5.87
CA ILE A 160 -5.87 15.34 -6.38
C ILE A 160 -6.04 15.24 -7.90
N ALA A 161 -7.24 15.43 -8.42
CA ALA A 161 -7.49 15.42 -9.85
C ALA A 161 -6.72 16.52 -10.59
N GLU A 162 -6.64 17.73 -10.02
CA GLU A 162 -5.79 18.82 -10.54
C GLU A 162 -4.30 18.44 -10.50
N ALA A 163 -3.85 17.72 -9.46
CA ALA A 163 -2.49 17.23 -9.38
C ALA A 163 -2.18 16.26 -10.54
N PHE A 164 -3.05 15.27 -10.78
CA PHE A 164 -2.88 14.32 -11.88
C PHE A 164 -2.97 14.99 -13.26
N ASP A 165 -3.82 16.01 -13.44
CA ASP A 165 -3.91 16.78 -14.68
C ASP A 165 -2.59 17.51 -15.00
N LYS A 166 -1.93 18.08 -13.97
CA LYS A 166 -0.66 18.79 -14.12
C LYS A 166 0.54 17.89 -14.44
N VAL A 167 0.61 16.70 -13.81
CA VAL A 167 1.78 15.82 -13.98
C VAL A 167 1.54 14.66 -14.96
N GLY A 168 0.29 14.44 -15.37
CA GLY A 168 -0.11 13.35 -16.25
C GLY A 168 -0.22 12.00 -15.53
N ALA A 169 -0.66 10.96 -16.26
CA ALA A 169 -0.92 9.64 -15.71
C ALA A 169 0.33 8.97 -15.11
N GLU A 170 1.49 9.19 -15.73
CA GLU A 170 2.79 8.65 -15.26
C GLU A 170 3.48 9.54 -14.23
N GLY A 171 2.94 10.75 -13.99
CA GLY A 171 3.49 11.71 -13.05
C GLY A 171 3.34 11.26 -11.60
N VAL A 172 4.10 11.91 -10.73
CA VAL A 172 4.13 11.58 -9.30
C VAL A 172 3.32 12.60 -8.52
N VAL A 173 2.43 12.12 -7.66
CA VAL A 173 1.75 12.96 -6.68
C VAL A 173 2.23 12.52 -5.29
N THR A 174 2.79 13.46 -4.53
CA THR A 174 3.25 13.25 -3.14
C THR A 174 2.51 14.17 -2.19
N VAL A 175 2.49 13.79 -0.91
CA VAL A 175 1.85 14.60 0.14
C VAL A 175 2.90 15.00 1.17
N GLU A 176 2.90 16.26 1.54
CA GLU A 176 3.79 16.81 2.57
C GLU A 176 3.00 17.57 3.62
N GLU A 177 3.52 17.59 4.83
CA GLU A 177 2.96 18.39 5.93
C GLU A 177 3.41 19.85 5.80
N THR A 178 2.52 20.77 6.10
CA THR A 178 2.85 22.20 6.19
C THR A 178 2.32 22.80 7.48
N ASN A 179 2.98 23.85 7.96
CA ASN A 179 2.53 24.60 9.13
C ASN A 179 1.40 25.60 8.81
N SER A 180 0.88 25.60 7.58
CA SER A 180 -0.29 26.42 7.20
C SER A 180 -1.59 25.72 7.59
N PHE A 181 -2.70 26.45 7.57
CA PHE A 181 -4.04 25.87 7.77
C PHE A 181 -4.63 25.30 6.47
N ASP A 182 -4.15 25.81 5.33
CA ASP A 182 -4.69 25.47 4.02
C ASP A 182 -3.93 24.32 3.38
N THR A 183 -4.64 23.50 2.61
CA THR A 183 -4.04 22.49 1.75
C THR A 183 -3.81 23.08 0.37
N THR A 184 -2.57 23.04 -0.13
CA THR A 184 -2.16 23.64 -1.40
C THR A 184 -1.48 22.63 -2.30
N LEU A 185 -1.48 22.91 -3.62
CA LEU A 185 -0.83 22.11 -4.65
C LEU A 185 0.31 22.89 -5.27
N GLU A 186 1.50 22.31 -5.24
CA GLU A 186 2.69 22.82 -5.92
C GLU A 186 3.20 21.77 -6.92
N THR A 187 3.87 22.21 -7.99
CA THR A 187 4.54 21.30 -8.92
C THR A 187 6.02 21.58 -8.93
N THR A 188 6.83 20.52 -8.92
CA THR A 188 8.29 20.60 -8.92
C THR A 188 8.88 19.53 -9.85
N GLU A 189 10.16 19.68 -10.18
CA GLU A 189 10.90 18.67 -10.92
C GLU A 189 11.11 17.44 -10.05
N GLY A 190 11.08 16.26 -10.68
CA GLY A 190 11.28 15.00 -9.96
C GLY A 190 11.05 13.80 -10.86
N MET A 191 11.30 12.62 -10.32
CA MET A 191 11.21 11.37 -11.05
C MET A 191 10.84 10.22 -10.13
N ARG A 192 10.04 9.26 -10.64
CA ARG A 192 9.77 7.99 -9.98
C ARG A 192 10.22 6.82 -10.85
N PHE A 193 10.69 5.75 -10.20
CA PHE A 193 11.01 4.50 -10.87
C PHE A 193 10.74 3.28 -9.98
N ASP A 194 10.49 2.13 -10.61
CA ASP A 194 9.99 0.89 -10.00
C ASP A 194 11.15 0.05 -9.44
N LYS A 195 11.87 0.58 -8.46
CA LYS A 195 12.87 -0.13 -7.63
C LYS A 195 12.83 0.44 -6.23
N GLY A 196 12.67 -0.44 -5.26
CA GLY A 196 12.65 -0.09 -3.85
C GLY A 196 13.98 -0.36 -3.14
N TYR A 197 13.95 -0.23 -1.83
CA TYR A 197 15.14 -0.43 -0.99
C TYR A 197 15.64 -1.88 -1.01
N LEU A 198 16.95 -2.06 -0.95
CA LEU A 198 17.59 -3.37 -0.90
C LEU A 198 17.48 -4.07 0.46
N SER A 199 17.11 -3.35 1.50
CA SER A 199 16.93 -3.88 2.83
C SER A 199 15.86 -3.10 3.60
N ALA A 200 14.94 -3.79 4.25
CA ALA A 200 13.93 -3.19 5.12
C ALA A 200 14.52 -2.44 6.33
N TYR A 201 15.77 -2.70 6.68
CA TYR A 201 16.46 -1.95 7.73
C TYR A 201 16.75 -0.48 7.37
N PHE A 202 16.63 -0.09 6.10
CA PHE A 202 16.72 1.31 5.68
C PHE A 202 15.47 2.13 6.02
N VAL A 203 14.35 1.49 6.31
CA VAL A 203 13.08 2.15 6.64
C VAL A 203 13.26 3.16 7.77
N THR A 204 12.73 4.36 7.57
CA THR A 204 12.72 5.45 8.56
C THR A 204 11.31 5.69 9.09
N ASP A 205 10.29 5.49 8.26
CA ASP A 205 8.88 5.53 8.60
C ASP A 205 8.33 4.10 8.70
N GLN A 206 8.17 3.60 9.91
CA GLN A 206 7.72 2.23 10.16
C GLN A 206 6.24 2.01 9.83
N GLU A 207 5.42 3.06 9.89
CA GLU A 207 4.00 2.97 9.60
C GLU A 207 3.78 2.74 8.10
N ARG A 208 4.56 3.44 7.26
CA ARG A 208 4.49 3.36 5.80
C ARG A 208 5.46 2.37 5.19
N GLN A 209 6.38 1.84 5.97
CA GLN A 209 7.48 1.01 5.47
C GLN A 209 8.32 1.73 4.40
N GLU A 210 8.58 3.01 4.59
CA GLU A 210 9.32 3.86 3.67
C GLU A 210 10.63 4.36 4.29
N ALA A 211 11.66 4.50 3.46
CA ALA A 211 12.87 5.24 3.78
C ALA A 211 12.76 6.65 3.21
N VAL A 212 12.58 7.64 4.09
CA VAL A 212 12.47 9.06 3.72
C VAL A 212 13.78 9.76 4.07
N LEU A 213 14.42 10.36 3.07
CA LEU A 213 15.64 11.15 3.20
C LEU A 213 15.36 12.58 2.76
N GLU A 214 15.71 13.55 3.61
CA GLU A 214 15.55 14.98 3.32
C GLU A 214 16.92 15.62 3.09
N ASP A 215 17.01 16.50 2.10
CA ASP A 215 18.24 17.19 1.65
C ASP A 215 19.41 16.20 1.42
N ALA A 216 19.13 15.14 0.65
CA ALA A 216 20.00 14.01 0.48
C ALA A 216 21.00 14.20 -0.67
N TYR A 217 22.20 13.62 -0.49
CA TYR A 217 23.08 13.33 -1.60
C TYR A 217 22.59 12.10 -2.37
N VAL A 218 22.87 12.07 -3.67
CA VAL A 218 22.53 10.96 -4.57
C VAL A 218 23.79 10.45 -5.25
N LEU A 219 24.17 9.23 -4.92
CA LEU A 219 25.27 8.51 -5.57
C LEU A 219 24.70 7.65 -6.70
N LEU A 220 25.13 7.89 -7.93
CA LEU A 220 24.72 7.16 -9.12
C LEU A 220 25.89 6.34 -9.67
N MET A 221 25.72 5.02 -9.80
CA MET A 221 26.77 4.12 -10.27
C MET A 221 26.23 3.10 -11.28
N ASP A 222 26.93 2.89 -12.37
CA ASP A 222 26.50 1.96 -13.44
C ASP A 222 26.92 0.51 -13.21
N SER A 223 27.75 0.25 -12.18
CA SER A 223 28.24 -1.05 -11.78
C SER A 223 27.81 -1.43 -10.36
N LYS A 224 28.15 -2.65 -9.95
CA LYS A 224 27.84 -3.16 -8.61
C LYS A 224 28.79 -2.62 -7.54
N ILE A 225 28.26 -2.42 -6.34
CA ILE A 225 29.02 -2.06 -5.14
C ILE A 225 28.96 -3.24 -4.17
N SER A 226 30.04 -4.01 -4.07
CA SER A 226 30.13 -5.17 -3.17
C SER A 226 31.20 -5.04 -2.09
N ASN A 227 32.28 -4.32 -2.40
CA ASN A 227 33.40 -4.15 -1.50
C ASN A 227 33.23 -2.86 -0.67
N VAL A 228 33.34 -2.99 0.64
CA VAL A 228 33.22 -1.85 1.56
C VAL A 228 34.33 -0.80 1.37
N LYS A 229 35.54 -1.21 0.97
CA LYS A 229 36.67 -0.31 0.81
C LYS A 229 36.44 0.74 -0.28
N ASP A 230 35.68 0.37 -1.32
CA ASP A 230 35.45 1.26 -2.45
C ASP A 230 34.46 2.40 -2.09
N ILE A 231 33.51 2.13 -1.20
CA ILE A 231 32.47 3.09 -0.82
C ILE A 231 32.83 3.93 0.43
N VAL A 232 33.67 3.44 1.32
CA VAL A 232 34.04 4.12 2.58
C VAL A 232 34.53 5.56 2.37
N PRO A 233 35.40 5.88 1.39
CA PRO A 233 35.86 7.26 1.20
C PRO A 233 34.69 8.23 0.90
N VAL A 234 33.69 7.81 0.13
CA VAL A 234 32.51 8.63 -0.15
C VAL A 234 31.63 8.75 1.09
N LEU A 235 31.42 7.65 1.83
CA LEU A 235 30.64 7.68 3.06
C LEU A 235 31.22 8.65 4.09
N GLU A 236 32.55 8.63 4.29
CA GLU A 236 33.25 9.55 5.21
C GLU A 236 33.05 11.02 4.83
N LYS A 237 33.13 11.34 3.53
CA LYS A 237 32.92 12.70 3.03
C LYS A 237 31.48 13.16 3.25
N VAL A 238 30.50 12.30 2.94
CA VAL A 238 29.07 12.62 3.15
C VAL A 238 28.74 12.73 4.63
N MET A 239 29.25 11.83 5.48
CA MET A 239 29.06 11.87 6.93
C MET A 239 29.55 13.20 7.55
N GLN A 240 30.64 13.77 7.06
CA GLN A 240 31.15 15.06 7.53
C GLN A 240 30.19 16.22 7.26
N THR A 241 29.31 16.09 6.26
CA THR A 241 28.27 17.09 5.96
C THR A 241 27.04 16.98 6.85
N GLY A 242 26.86 15.86 7.54
CA GLY A 242 25.66 15.55 8.34
C GLY A 242 24.42 15.22 7.51
N LYS A 243 24.52 15.15 6.17
CA LYS A 243 23.40 14.86 5.28
C LYS A 243 23.24 13.37 4.98
N PRO A 244 22.02 12.91 4.67
CA PRO A 244 21.79 11.52 4.27
C PRO A 244 22.27 11.24 2.84
N LEU A 245 22.43 9.95 2.50
CA LEU A 245 22.86 9.48 1.20
C LEU A 245 21.90 8.44 0.62
N ALA A 246 21.40 8.68 -0.60
CA ALA A 246 20.76 7.67 -1.43
C ALA A 246 21.79 7.11 -2.44
N ILE A 247 21.88 5.80 -2.51
CA ILE A 247 22.79 5.08 -3.41
C ILE A 247 21.93 4.35 -4.44
N ILE A 248 22.10 4.69 -5.71
CA ILE A 248 21.41 4.06 -6.83
C ILE A 248 22.51 3.46 -7.73
N ALA A 249 22.63 2.13 -7.68
CA ALA A 249 23.66 1.40 -8.39
C ALA A 249 23.07 0.19 -9.12
N GLU A 250 23.85 -0.46 -10.00
CA GLU A 250 23.42 -1.73 -10.59
C GLU A 250 22.97 -2.72 -9.52
N ASP A 251 23.75 -2.85 -8.46
CA ASP A 251 23.40 -3.57 -7.23
C ASP A 251 24.29 -3.08 -6.08
N VAL A 252 23.81 -3.24 -4.85
CA VAL A 252 24.63 -3.06 -3.64
C VAL A 252 24.51 -4.33 -2.81
N GLU A 253 25.61 -5.06 -2.68
CA GLU A 253 25.61 -6.39 -2.07
C GLU A 253 26.79 -6.63 -1.12
N GLY A 254 26.81 -7.77 -0.46
CA GLY A 254 27.94 -8.22 0.35
C GLY A 254 28.27 -7.30 1.52
N GLU A 255 29.59 -7.01 1.69
CA GLU A 255 30.09 -6.21 2.81
C GLU A 255 29.64 -4.74 2.73
N ALA A 256 29.47 -4.20 1.52
CA ALA A 256 29.02 -2.81 1.33
C ALA A 256 27.59 -2.63 1.87
N LEU A 257 26.65 -3.50 1.49
CA LEU A 257 25.29 -3.45 1.97
C LEU A 257 25.20 -3.65 3.49
N ALA A 258 25.93 -4.65 4.02
CA ALA A 258 25.97 -4.93 5.46
C ALA A 258 26.47 -3.71 6.25
N THR A 259 27.49 -3.02 5.76
CA THR A 259 28.05 -1.83 6.41
C THR A 259 27.05 -0.68 6.43
N LEU A 260 26.33 -0.43 5.34
CA LEU A 260 25.29 0.60 5.28
C LEU A 260 24.16 0.31 6.27
N VAL A 261 23.69 -0.94 6.31
CA VAL A 261 22.63 -1.39 7.22
C VAL A 261 23.07 -1.23 8.69
N VAL A 262 24.27 -1.67 9.05
CA VAL A 262 24.80 -1.55 10.43
C VAL A 262 24.89 -0.09 10.86
N ASN A 263 25.39 0.79 10.01
CA ASN A 263 25.49 2.22 10.31
C ASN A 263 24.11 2.87 10.47
N LYS A 264 23.14 2.48 9.65
CA LYS A 264 21.75 2.93 9.77
C LYS A 264 21.11 2.48 11.10
N ILE A 265 21.27 1.20 11.48
CA ILE A 265 20.75 0.65 12.75
C ILE A 265 21.37 1.36 13.95
N ARG A 266 22.68 1.65 13.89
CA ARG A 266 23.40 2.39 14.95
C ARG A 266 23.04 3.89 15.00
N GLY A 267 22.30 4.39 14.03
CA GLY A 267 21.97 5.83 13.92
C GLY A 267 23.17 6.72 13.58
N THR A 268 24.31 6.16 13.18
CA THR A 268 25.52 6.90 12.84
C THR A 268 25.45 7.54 11.47
N PHE A 269 24.72 6.93 10.53
CA PHE A 269 24.58 7.44 9.18
C PHE A 269 23.22 7.06 8.57
N LYS A 270 22.51 8.06 8.05
CA LYS A 270 21.25 7.87 7.35
C LYS A 270 21.53 7.60 5.87
N SER A 271 21.21 6.41 5.41
CA SER A 271 21.37 6.03 4.00
C SER A 271 20.27 5.09 3.54
N VAL A 272 20.11 4.99 2.23
CA VAL A 272 19.32 3.97 1.55
C VAL A 272 20.08 3.50 0.31
N ALA A 273 19.98 2.21 0.00
CA ALA A 273 20.52 1.63 -1.22
C ALA A 273 19.40 1.03 -2.06
N VAL A 274 19.41 1.31 -3.36
CA VAL A 274 18.39 0.95 -4.34
C VAL A 274 19.07 0.43 -5.61
N LYS A 275 18.45 -0.55 -6.28
CA LYS A 275 18.89 -0.95 -7.62
C LYS A 275 18.48 0.08 -8.68
N ALA A 276 19.40 0.38 -9.58
CA ALA A 276 19.08 1.20 -10.74
C ALA A 276 18.04 0.49 -11.65
N PRO A 277 17.05 1.22 -12.18
CA PRO A 277 16.05 0.65 -13.06
C PRO A 277 16.63 0.30 -14.44
N GLY A 278 16.04 -0.70 -15.09
CA GLY A 278 16.46 -1.16 -16.41
C GLY A 278 17.69 -2.06 -16.42
N PHE A 279 18.13 -2.42 -17.62
CA PHE A 279 19.27 -3.31 -17.87
C PHE A 279 20.12 -2.76 -19.02
N GLY A 280 21.42 -3.03 -18.99
CA GLY A 280 22.36 -2.68 -20.08
C GLY A 280 22.33 -1.17 -20.39
N GLU A 281 22.23 -0.80 -21.66
CA GLU A 281 22.24 0.60 -22.11
C GLU A 281 21.04 1.41 -21.59
N ARG A 282 19.88 0.77 -21.35
CA ARG A 282 18.73 1.45 -20.76
C ARG A 282 18.99 1.88 -19.32
N ARG A 283 19.65 1.03 -18.53
CA ARG A 283 20.04 1.39 -17.16
C ARG A 283 20.97 2.60 -17.16
N LYS A 284 21.96 2.62 -18.06
CA LYS A 284 22.88 3.76 -18.19
C LYS A 284 22.12 5.05 -18.58
N ALA A 285 21.17 4.95 -19.52
CA ALA A 285 20.35 6.07 -19.92
C ALA A 285 19.49 6.61 -18.78
N MET A 286 18.87 5.73 -17.99
CA MET A 286 18.08 6.10 -16.80
C MET A 286 18.96 6.74 -15.72
N LEU A 287 20.14 6.19 -15.46
CA LEU A 287 21.09 6.80 -14.52
C LEU A 287 21.54 8.19 -14.99
N GLN A 288 21.74 8.36 -16.30
CA GLN A 288 22.08 9.68 -16.87
C GLN A 288 20.92 10.69 -16.73
N ASP A 289 19.67 10.24 -16.88
CA ASP A 289 18.50 11.09 -16.64
C ASP A 289 18.42 11.53 -15.17
N MET A 290 18.70 10.61 -14.24
CA MET A 290 18.78 10.91 -12.80
C MET A 290 19.95 11.87 -12.49
N ALA A 291 21.09 11.71 -13.17
CA ALA A 291 22.23 12.61 -13.00
C ALA A 291 21.89 14.04 -13.41
N VAL A 292 21.23 14.22 -14.56
CA VAL A 292 20.74 15.53 -15.01
C VAL A 292 19.74 16.12 -14.02
N LEU A 293 18.78 15.31 -13.55
CA LEU A 293 17.75 15.74 -12.60
C LEU A 293 18.36 16.18 -11.26
N THR A 294 19.35 15.47 -10.76
CA THR A 294 19.93 15.71 -9.43
C THR A 294 21.18 16.61 -9.43
N GLY A 295 21.67 16.95 -10.62
CA GLY A 295 22.88 17.75 -10.79
C GLY A 295 24.18 17.00 -10.46
N GLY A 296 24.13 15.66 -10.49
CA GLY A 296 25.29 14.80 -10.26
C GLY A 296 25.88 14.23 -11.54
N GLN A 297 26.78 13.26 -11.37
CA GLN A 297 27.37 12.49 -12.46
C GLN A 297 27.26 11.00 -12.18
N VAL A 298 27.10 10.20 -13.23
CA VAL A 298 27.14 8.73 -13.10
C VAL A 298 28.59 8.30 -12.96
N ILE A 299 28.90 7.65 -11.85
CA ILE A 299 30.21 7.05 -11.62
C ILE A 299 30.29 5.77 -12.45
N SER A 300 31.24 5.75 -13.39
CA SER A 300 31.46 4.66 -14.31
C SER A 300 32.94 4.53 -14.66
N GLU A 301 33.46 3.33 -14.57
CA GLU A 301 34.84 3.03 -14.97
C GLU A 301 35.07 3.28 -16.47
N THR A 302 34.02 3.19 -17.27
CA THR A 302 34.09 3.41 -18.72
C THR A 302 34.41 4.87 -19.08
N VAL A 303 34.08 5.82 -18.20
CA VAL A 303 34.42 7.24 -18.35
C VAL A 303 35.58 7.66 -17.43
N GLY A 304 36.26 6.71 -16.79
CA GLY A 304 37.41 6.96 -15.95
C GLY A 304 37.09 7.46 -14.54
N LEU A 305 35.82 7.36 -14.09
CA LEU A 305 35.40 7.70 -12.74
C LEU A 305 35.36 6.43 -11.89
N SER A 306 36.07 6.42 -10.76
CA SER A 306 36.01 5.33 -9.77
C SER A 306 35.36 5.80 -8.47
N LEU A 307 34.69 4.89 -7.79
CA LEU A 307 34.00 5.17 -6.52
C LEU A 307 35.01 5.60 -5.43
N GLU A 308 36.19 4.99 -5.40
CA GLU A 308 37.24 5.31 -4.41
C GLU A 308 37.72 6.78 -4.48
N ASN A 309 37.69 7.36 -5.68
CA ASN A 309 38.13 8.74 -5.94
C ASN A 309 36.97 9.72 -6.06
N ALA A 310 35.73 9.26 -5.84
CA ALA A 310 34.58 10.13 -5.95
C ALA A 310 34.58 11.23 -4.88
N ASP A 311 34.21 12.45 -5.31
CA ASP A 311 34.05 13.60 -4.43
C ASP A 311 32.60 14.05 -4.37
N LEU A 312 32.27 14.89 -3.39
CA LEU A 312 30.91 15.41 -3.19
C LEU A 312 30.36 16.15 -4.42
N GLU A 313 31.24 16.72 -5.25
CA GLU A 313 30.89 17.41 -6.50
C GLU A 313 30.31 16.47 -7.57
N LEU A 314 30.63 15.17 -7.50
CA LEU A 314 30.09 14.17 -8.42
C LEU A 314 28.72 13.66 -7.97
N LEU A 315 28.36 13.87 -6.69
CA LEU A 315 27.10 13.42 -6.14
C LEU A 315 25.98 14.40 -6.52
N GLY A 316 24.87 13.85 -6.98
CA GLY A 316 23.66 14.61 -7.12
C GLY A 316 23.06 15.00 -5.77
N ARG A 317 22.06 15.87 -5.79
CA ARG A 317 21.32 16.28 -4.60
C ARG A 317 19.82 16.30 -4.91
N ALA A 318 19.01 16.00 -3.89
CA ALA A 318 17.56 16.14 -3.95
C ALA A 318 17.04 16.66 -2.61
N ARG A 319 16.00 17.50 -2.65
CA ARG A 319 15.34 17.98 -1.45
C ARG A 319 14.74 16.83 -0.64
N LYS A 320 14.11 15.87 -1.33
CA LYS A 320 13.50 14.71 -0.68
C LYS A 320 13.59 13.47 -1.56
N ILE A 321 13.87 12.33 -0.93
CA ILE A 321 13.84 11.02 -1.59
C ILE A 321 12.98 10.10 -0.72
N VAL A 322 11.98 9.46 -1.34
CA VAL A 322 11.11 8.48 -0.70
C VAL A 322 11.33 7.14 -1.39
N VAL A 323 11.68 6.13 -0.60
CA VAL A 323 11.92 4.78 -1.09
C VAL A 323 11.01 3.81 -0.34
N SER A 324 10.08 3.21 -1.06
CA SER A 324 9.26 2.10 -0.57
C SER A 324 9.92 0.75 -0.87
N LYS A 325 9.20 -0.33 -0.63
CA LYS A 325 9.67 -1.68 -0.95
C LYS A 325 9.90 -1.87 -2.46
N ASP A 326 9.10 -1.24 -3.30
CA ASP A 326 9.04 -1.50 -4.74
C ASP A 326 9.34 -0.27 -5.61
N GLU A 327 9.33 0.93 -5.04
CA GLU A 327 9.44 2.19 -5.77
C GLU A 327 10.40 3.19 -5.11
N THR A 328 10.98 4.07 -5.92
CA THR A 328 11.77 5.22 -5.47
C THR A 328 11.28 6.48 -6.14
N THR A 329 11.02 7.52 -5.36
CA THR A 329 10.63 8.86 -5.80
C THR A 329 11.68 9.88 -5.41
N ILE A 330 12.20 10.62 -6.38
CA ILE A 330 13.08 11.77 -6.21
C ILE A 330 12.25 13.03 -6.39
N VAL A 331 12.19 13.89 -5.38
CA VAL A 331 11.43 15.14 -5.38
C VAL A 331 12.40 16.31 -5.33
N GLU A 332 12.28 17.22 -6.28
CA GLU A 332 13.07 18.45 -6.37
C GLU A 332 14.58 18.16 -6.39
N GLY A 333 15.05 17.64 -7.53
CA GLY A 333 16.47 17.47 -7.80
C GLY A 333 17.16 18.82 -7.96
N ALA A 334 18.45 18.88 -7.59
CA ALA A 334 19.25 20.10 -7.67
C ALA A 334 19.90 20.32 -9.07
N GLY A 335 19.41 19.61 -10.10
CA GLY A 335 19.89 19.76 -11.47
C GLY A 335 19.52 21.10 -12.09
N ASP A 336 20.28 21.49 -13.09
CA ASP A 336 20.00 22.70 -13.88
C ASP A 336 18.80 22.47 -14.79
N LYS A 337 17.82 23.37 -14.74
CA LYS A 337 16.58 23.28 -15.51
C LYS A 337 16.81 23.29 -17.02
N ASP A 338 17.75 24.11 -17.51
CA ASP A 338 18.05 24.18 -18.93
C ASP A 338 18.65 22.86 -19.44
N MET A 339 19.46 22.18 -18.58
CA MET A 339 20.02 20.86 -18.86
C MET A 339 18.93 19.78 -18.87
N LEU A 340 17.96 19.86 -17.95
CA LEU A 340 16.81 18.96 -17.90
C LEU A 340 15.95 19.13 -19.15
N ASP A 341 15.61 20.35 -19.53
CA ASP A 341 14.86 20.67 -20.75
C ASP A 341 15.60 20.22 -22.02
N ALA A 342 16.92 20.36 -22.05
CA ALA A 342 17.74 19.86 -23.16
C ALA A 342 17.67 18.34 -23.25
N ARG A 343 17.71 17.63 -22.10
CA ARG A 343 17.58 16.19 -22.05
C ARG A 343 16.21 15.70 -22.51
N VAL A 344 15.14 16.37 -22.10
CA VAL A 344 13.76 16.10 -22.56
C VAL A 344 13.66 16.26 -24.07
N ARG A 345 14.22 17.34 -24.64
CA ARG A 345 14.25 17.54 -26.11
C ARG A 345 15.03 16.43 -26.83
N GLN A 346 16.16 16.00 -26.28
CA GLN A 346 16.93 14.89 -26.84
C GLN A 346 16.11 13.60 -26.91
N ILE A 347 15.44 13.23 -25.81
CA ILE A 347 14.60 12.00 -25.78
C ILE A 347 13.46 12.11 -26.81
N ARG A 348 12.83 13.28 -26.97
CA ARG A 348 11.80 13.49 -27.99
C ARG A 348 12.34 13.26 -29.41
N GLN A 349 13.54 13.73 -29.70
CA GLN A 349 14.19 13.47 -30.99
C GLN A 349 14.52 11.99 -31.18
N GLU A 350 14.94 11.29 -30.13
CA GLU A 350 15.17 9.84 -30.18
C GLU A 350 13.87 9.08 -30.50
N ILE A 351 12.72 9.50 -29.93
CA ILE A 351 11.38 8.94 -30.21
C ILE A 351 11.00 9.12 -31.69
N GLU A 352 11.28 10.31 -32.27
CA GLU A 352 10.96 10.61 -33.65
C GLU A 352 11.84 9.83 -34.64
N ASN A 353 13.09 9.53 -34.25
CA ASN A 353 14.08 8.91 -35.13
C ASN A 353 14.13 7.36 -35.01
N THR A 354 13.44 6.75 -34.05
CA THR A 354 13.46 5.30 -33.91
C THR A 354 12.44 4.62 -34.82
N ASP A 355 12.90 3.57 -35.53
CA ASP A 355 12.06 2.71 -36.37
C ASP A 355 11.45 1.55 -35.58
N SER A 356 11.90 1.31 -34.33
CA SER A 356 11.44 0.23 -33.46
C SER A 356 10.26 0.71 -32.60
N ASP A 357 9.11 0.09 -32.76
CA ASP A 357 7.93 0.39 -31.92
C ASP A 357 8.18 0.11 -30.45
N TYR A 358 8.94 -0.95 -30.14
CA TYR A 358 9.32 -1.28 -28.78
C TYR A 358 10.26 -0.22 -28.16
N ASP A 359 11.26 0.25 -28.90
CA ASP A 359 12.17 1.29 -28.41
C ASP A 359 11.43 2.64 -28.27
N ARG A 360 10.51 2.92 -29.19
CA ARG A 360 9.64 4.10 -29.12
C ARG A 360 8.81 4.10 -27.84
N GLU A 361 8.16 2.98 -27.52
CA GLU A 361 7.41 2.82 -26.27
C GLU A 361 8.30 3.07 -25.03
N LYS A 362 9.48 2.46 -24.98
CA LYS A 362 10.41 2.63 -23.85
C LYS A 362 11.01 4.04 -23.73
N LEU A 363 11.21 4.72 -24.84
CA LEU A 363 11.60 6.13 -24.84
C LEU A 363 10.46 7.04 -24.38
N GLN A 364 9.20 6.71 -24.74
CA GLN A 364 8.02 7.43 -24.26
C GLN A 364 7.83 7.26 -22.74
N GLU A 365 7.98 6.05 -22.20
CA GLU A 365 7.97 5.81 -20.74
C GLU A 365 9.05 6.65 -20.03
N ARG A 366 10.26 6.69 -20.59
CA ARG A 366 11.37 7.45 -20.02
C ARG A 366 11.12 8.95 -20.08
N LEU A 367 10.57 9.43 -21.20
CA LEU A 367 10.16 10.82 -21.36
C LEU A 367 9.10 11.22 -20.33
N ALA A 368 8.06 10.39 -20.16
CA ALA A 368 6.98 10.65 -19.22
C ALA A 368 7.50 10.74 -17.77
N LYS A 369 8.43 9.84 -17.38
CA LYS A 369 9.05 9.86 -16.03
C LYS A 369 9.90 11.12 -15.79
N LEU A 370 10.59 11.62 -16.80
CA LEU A 370 11.48 12.79 -16.66
C LEU A 370 10.73 14.12 -16.80
N ALA A 371 9.77 14.20 -17.73
CA ALA A 371 9.04 15.43 -18.07
C ALA A 371 7.77 15.64 -17.23
N GLY A 372 7.22 14.58 -16.62
CA GLY A 372 5.99 14.65 -15.82
C GLY A 372 6.14 15.44 -14.52
N GLY A 373 7.34 15.45 -13.93
CA GLY A 373 7.58 16.13 -12.66
C GLY A 373 6.86 15.47 -11.48
N VAL A 374 6.79 16.21 -10.38
CA VAL A 374 6.12 15.82 -9.14
C VAL A 374 5.12 16.89 -8.71
N ALA A 375 3.88 16.51 -8.50
CA ALA A 375 2.89 17.33 -7.83
C ALA A 375 2.98 17.08 -6.32
N VAL A 376 3.21 18.13 -5.55
CA VAL A 376 3.32 18.09 -4.09
C VAL A 376 2.07 18.70 -3.48
N ILE A 377 1.23 17.88 -2.85
CA ILE A 377 0.09 18.34 -2.08
C ILE A 377 0.59 18.65 -0.66
N LYS A 378 0.61 19.92 -0.29
CA LYS A 378 0.98 20.38 1.05
C LYS A 378 -0.26 20.38 1.92
N SER A 379 -0.37 19.42 2.83
CA SER A 379 -1.48 19.29 3.77
C SER A 379 -1.28 20.20 4.96
N GLY A 380 -2.28 21.04 5.26
CA GLY A 380 -2.32 21.90 6.44
C GLY A 380 -3.48 21.55 7.36
N ALA A 381 -3.32 21.79 8.67
CA ALA A 381 -4.37 21.62 9.68
C ALA A 381 -4.12 22.45 10.93
N ALA A 382 -5.14 22.55 11.81
CA ALA A 382 -5.05 23.33 13.04
C ALA A 382 -4.26 22.62 14.15
N THR A 383 -4.21 21.29 14.15
CA THR A 383 -3.53 20.48 15.15
C THR A 383 -2.68 19.40 14.49
N GLU A 384 -1.62 18.94 15.17
CA GLU A 384 -0.73 17.89 14.67
C GLU A 384 -1.49 16.56 14.44
N VAL A 385 -2.46 16.23 15.28
CA VAL A 385 -3.28 15.01 15.14
C VAL A 385 -4.15 15.10 13.89
N GLU A 386 -4.81 16.23 13.65
CA GLU A 386 -5.61 16.46 12.45
C GLU A 386 -4.73 16.47 11.19
N LEU A 387 -3.53 17.06 11.29
CA LEU A 387 -2.58 17.13 10.18
C LEU A 387 -2.16 15.73 9.71
N LYS A 388 -1.80 14.86 10.63
CA LYS A 388 -1.42 13.47 10.33
C LYS A 388 -2.59 12.68 9.73
N GLU A 389 -3.79 12.79 10.31
CA GLU A 389 -4.98 12.14 9.79
C GLU A 389 -5.31 12.62 8.37
N ARG A 390 -5.30 13.93 8.15
CA ARG A 390 -5.58 14.53 6.85
C ARG A 390 -4.55 14.12 5.79
N LYS A 391 -3.27 14.12 6.15
CA LYS A 391 -2.18 13.64 5.28
C LYS A 391 -2.40 12.20 4.86
N HIS A 392 -2.63 11.27 5.80
CA HIS A 392 -2.88 9.86 5.49
C HIS A 392 -4.06 9.70 4.54
N ARG A 393 -5.16 10.39 4.81
CA ARG A 393 -6.37 10.35 3.97
C ARG A 393 -6.13 10.88 2.55
N ILE A 394 -5.30 11.93 2.39
CA ILE A 394 -4.92 12.43 1.07
C ILE A 394 -4.03 11.41 0.35
N GLU A 395 -3.07 10.80 1.04
CA GLU A 395 -2.17 9.80 0.47
C GLU A 395 -2.92 8.55 0.01
N ASP A 396 -3.90 8.07 0.79
CA ASP A 396 -4.77 6.96 0.42
C ASP A 396 -5.60 7.31 -0.84
N ALA A 397 -6.15 8.51 -0.89
CA ALA A 397 -6.91 8.97 -2.04
C ALA A 397 -6.04 9.16 -3.30
N VAL A 398 -4.78 9.55 -3.16
CA VAL A 398 -3.81 9.60 -4.28
C VAL A 398 -3.53 8.19 -4.80
N ARG A 399 -3.31 7.22 -3.90
CA ARG A 399 -3.09 5.81 -4.29
C ARG A 399 -4.32 5.20 -4.96
N ASN A 400 -5.50 5.50 -4.44
CA ASN A 400 -6.78 5.08 -5.00
C ASN A 400 -6.99 5.66 -6.42
N ALA A 401 -6.74 6.96 -6.62
CA ALA A 401 -6.82 7.61 -7.93
C ALA A 401 -5.84 7.01 -8.93
N ARG A 402 -4.63 6.65 -8.50
CA ARG A 402 -3.64 5.95 -9.32
C ARG A 402 -4.13 4.54 -9.70
N ALA A 403 -4.63 3.76 -8.73
CA ALA A 403 -5.20 2.45 -8.98
C ALA A 403 -6.34 2.49 -10.02
N ALA A 404 -7.16 3.56 -9.99
CA ALA A 404 -8.18 3.82 -11.00
C ALA A 404 -7.60 4.05 -12.40
N SER A 405 -6.53 4.83 -12.49
CA SER A 405 -5.86 5.11 -13.77
C SER A 405 -5.18 3.87 -14.37
N GLU A 406 -4.70 2.95 -13.53
CA GLU A 406 -3.99 1.73 -13.96
C GLU A 406 -4.94 0.63 -14.48
N GLU A 407 -6.04 0.37 -13.81
CA GLU A 407 -6.92 -0.77 -14.13
C GLU A 407 -8.38 -0.38 -14.43
N GLY A 408 -8.70 0.91 -14.39
CA GLY A 408 -10.05 1.40 -14.63
C GLY A 408 -10.96 1.31 -13.40
N LEU A 409 -12.23 1.62 -13.63
CA LEU A 409 -13.28 1.77 -12.63
C LEU A 409 -14.41 0.78 -12.84
N VAL A 410 -15.02 0.35 -11.74
CA VAL A 410 -16.27 -0.40 -11.67
C VAL A 410 -17.28 0.28 -10.74
N ALA A 411 -18.52 -0.16 -10.74
CA ALA A 411 -19.55 0.35 -9.80
C ALA A 411 -19.10 0.11 -8.35
N GLY A 412 -19.13 1.18 -7.55
CA GLY A 412 -18.64 1.17 -6.19
C GLY A 412 -19.58 0.53 -5.16
N GLY A 413 -19.20 0.66 -3.89
CA GLY A 413 -20.04 0.23 -2.77
C GLY A 413 -20.29 -1.27 -2.67
N GLY A 414 -19.41 -2.11 -3.23
CA GLY A 414 -19.53 -3.57 -3.23
C GLY A 414 -20.49 -4.12 -4.29
N VAL A 415 -21.09 -3.27 -5.12
CA VAL A 415 -22.04 -3.67 -6.17
C VAL A 415 -21.35 -4.49 -7.25
N ALA A 416 -20.17 -4.07 -7.72
CA ALA A 416 -19.42 -4.77 -8.76
C ALA A 416 -19.08 -6.22 -8.37
N LEU A 417 -18.77 -6.51 -7.10
CA LEU A 417 -18.51 -7.87 -6.62
C LEU A 417 -19.71 -8.80 -6.79
N ILE A 418 -20.91 -8.33 -6.43
CA ILE A 418 -22.15 -9.11 -6.54
C ILE A 418 -22.48 -9.35 -8.02
N GLN A 419 -22.42 -8.30 -8.83
CA GLN A 419 -22.79 -8.39 -10.26
C GLN A 419 -21.78 -9.21 -11.05
N ALA A 420 -20.47 -9.06 -10.81
CA ALA A 420 -19.44 -9.90 -11.41
C ALA A 420 -19.60 -11.37 -11.02
N ALA A 421 -19.91 -11.66 -9.74
CA ALA A 421 -20.16 -13.02 -9.28
C ALA A 421 -21.40 -13.64 -9.96
N ALA A 422 -22.48 -12.86 -10.15
CA ALA A 422 -23.69 -13.33 -10.84
C ALA A 422 -23.41 -13.77 -12.29
N VAL A 423 -22.46 -13.14 -12.98
CA VAL A 423 -22.05 -13.47 -14.36
C VAL A 423 -20.99 -14.57 -14.40
N ALA A 424 -20.01 -14.53 -13.48
CA ALA A 424 -18.85 -15.41 -13.53
C ALA A 424 -19.12 -16.80 -12.96
N LEU A 425 -19.80 -16.91 -11.81
CA LEU A 425 -19.94 -18.17 -11.09
C LEU A 425 -20.82 -19.22 -11.78
N PRO A 426 -21.86 -18.89 -12.56
CA PRO A 426 -22.59 -19.89 -13.35
C PRO A 426 -21.71 -20.65 -14.36
N LYS A 427 -20.56 -20.07 -14.77
CA LYS A 427 -19.60 -20.74 -15.64
C LYS A 427 -18.89 -21.92 -14.95
N LEU A 428 -18.97 -21.99 -13.62
CA LEU A 428 -18.38 -23.02 -12.77
C LEU A 428 -19.40 -24.08 -12.29
N ASP A 429 -20.64 -24.04 -12.76
CA ASP A 429 -21.72 -24.97 -12.36
C ASP A 429 -21.43 -26.46 -12.69
N ALA A 430 -20.41 -26.73 -13.51
CA ALA A 430 -19.92 -28.09 -13.77
C ALA A 430 -19.12 -28.70 -12.60
N LEU A 431 -18.65 -27.91 -11.65
CA LEU A 431 -17.96 -28.38 -10.45
C LEU A 431 -18.93 -29.14 -9.54
N THR A 432 -18.40 -30.15 -8.85
CA THR A 432 -19.21 -31.01 -7.97
C THR A 432 -18.55 -31.19 -6.59
N GLY A 433 -19.34 -31.64 -5.61
CA GLY A 433 -18.84 -31.92 -4.26
C GLY A 433 -18.32 -30.68 -3.54
N ASP A 434 -17.23 -30.82 -2.82
CA ASP A 434 -16.69 -29.76 -1.98
C ASP A 434 -16.09 -28.58 -2.78
N GLU A 435 -15.67 -28.80 -4.04
CA GLU A 435 -15.26 -27.69 -4.91
C GLU A 435 -16.45 -26.78 -5.27
N ALA A 436 -17.62 -27.36 -5.60
CA ALA A 436 -18.84 -26.59 -5.81
C ALA A 436 -19.28 -25.86 -4.53
N THR A 437 -19.09 -26.48 -3.38
CA THR A 437 -19.33 -25.83 -2.08
C THR A 437 -18.38 -24.64 -1.88
N GLY A 438 -17.10 -24.74 -2.28
CA GLY A 438 -16.16 -23.64 -2.26
C GLY A 438 -16.61 -22.44 -3.11
N VAL A 439 -17.13 -22.70 -4.31
CA VAL A 439 -17.72 -21.65 -5.17
C VAL A 439 -18.92 -20.99 -4.49
N ASN A 440 -19.77 -21.78 -3.82
CA ASN A 440 -20.92 -21.23 -3.11
C ASN A 440 -20.55 -20.37 -1.91
N ILE A 441 -19.47 -20.71 -1.19
CA ILE A 441 -18.91 -19.88 -0.11
C ILE A 441 -18.56 -18.50 -0.64
N VAL A 442 -17.86 -18.40 -1.78
CA VAL A 442 -17.53 -17.12 -2.40
C VAL A 442 -18.78 -16.37 -2.84
N ARG A 443 -19.76 -17.06 -3.43
CA ARG A 443 -21.05 -16.47 -3.84
C ARG A 443 -21.76 -15.76 -2.69
N LEU A 444 -21.73 -16.34 -1.50
CA LEU A 444 -22.32 -15.74 -0.30
C LEU A 444 -21.47 -14.58 0.24
N ALA A 445 -20.15 -14.77 0.28
CA ALA A 445 -19.21 -13.82 0.89
C ALA A 445 -19.10 -12.49 0.12
N VAL A 446 -19.16 -12.49 -1.22
CA VAL A 446 -19.03 -11.26 -2.02
C VAL A 446 -20.13 -10.23 -1.77
N SER A 447 -21.24 -10.64 -1.15
CA SER A 447 -22.30 -9.71 -0.74
C SER A 447 -22.01 -8.98 0.58
N ALA A 448 -21.02 -9.43 1.35
CA ALA A 448 -20.76 -8.91 2.71
C ALA A 448 -20.38 -7.42 2.72
N PRO A 449 -19.54 -6.89 1.82
CA PRO A 449 -19.22 -5.46 1.82
C PRO A 449 -20.46 -4.57 1.58
N LEU A 450 -21.28 -4.88 0.59
CA LEU A 450 -22.52 -4.13 0.33
C LEU A 450 -23.49 -4.21 1.51
N LYS A 451 -23.66 -5.41 2.10
CA LYS A 451 -24.50 -5.58 3.30
C LYS A 451 -24.01 -4.69 4.44
N GLN A 452 -22.72 -4.69 4.71
CA GLN A 452 -22.14 -3.87 5.79
C GLN A 452 -22.32 -2.37 5.53
N ILE A 453 -22.14 -1.90 4.28
CA ILE A 453 -22.38 -0.50 3.90
C ILE A 453 -23.84 -0.12 4.14
N ALA A 454 -24.77 -0.99 3.77
CA ALA A 454 -26.20 -0.79 3.97
C ALA A 454 -26.56 -0.76 5.46
N GLU A 455 -26.06 -1.69 6.25
CA GLU A 455 -26.25 -1.74 7.72
C GLU A 455 -25.70 -0.51 8.42
N ASN A 456 -24.50 -0.05 8.05
CA ASN A 456 -23.93 1.20 8.55
C ASN A 456 -24.78 2.43 8.16
N ALA A 457 -25.51 2.34 7.05
CA ALA A 457 -26.47 3.35 6.61
C ALA A 457 -27.85 3.24 7.29
N GLY A 458 -28.07 2.21 8.09
CA GLY A 458 -29.35 1.97 8.80
C GLY A 458 -30.40 1.25 7.95
N VAL A 459 -29.98 0.52 6.90
CA VAL A 459 -30.85 -0.24 6.01
C VAL A 459 -30.52 -1.73 6.14
N GLU A 460 -31.50 -2.61 5.94
CA GLU A 460 -31.31 -4.06 6.01
C GLU A 460 -30.43 -4.58 4.86
N GLY A 461 -29.21 -5.03 5.20
CA GLY A 461 -28.20 -5.41 4.21
C GLY A 461 -28.58 -6.56 3.30
N GLY A 462 -29.31 -7.57 3.84
CA GLY A 462 -29.78 -8.71 3.05
C GLY A 462 -30.76 -8.31 1.95
N VAL A 463 -31.71 -7.41 2.26
CA VAL A 463 -32.70 -6.87 1.31
C VAL A 463 -32.01 -6.06 0.21
N VAL A 464 -31.02 -5.24 0.60
CA VAL A 464 -30.24 -4.44 -0.38
C VAL A 464 -29.47 -5.35 -1.32
N ALA A 465 -28.77 -6.36 -0.80
CA ALA A 465 -27.97 -7.28 -1.61
C ALA A 465 -28.82 -8.06 -2.60
N ASP A 466 -30.00 -8.59 -2.19
CA ASP A 466 -30.93 -9.29 -3.08
C ASP A 466 -31.45 -8.35 -4.18
N ARG A 467 -31.83 -7.13 -3.82
CA ARG A 467 -32.28 -6.13 -4.80
C ARG A 467 -31.20 -5.79 -5.82
N VAL A 468 -29.98 -5.52 -5.39
CA VAL A 468 -28.85 -5.17 -6.27
C VAL A 468 -28.46 -6.32 -7.20
N ALA A 469 -28.53 -7.57 -6.73
CA ALA A 469 -28.26 -8.74 -7.56
C ALA A 469 -29.22 -8.87 -8.76
N ASN A 470 -30.40 -8.29 -8.67
CA ASN A 470 -31.44 -8.31 -9.70
C ASN A 470 -31.58 -6.98 -10.47
N MET A 471 -30.69 -6.00 -10.25
CA MET A 471 -30.69 -4.72 -10.96
C MET A 471 -29.86 -4.79 -12.25
N GLU A 472 -30.04 -3.76 -13.09
CA GLU A 472 -29.18 -3.55 -14.26
C GLU A 472 -27.70 -3.39 -13.84
N PRO A 473 -26.73 -3.83 -14.68
CA PRO A 473 -25.32 -3.65 -14.42
C PRO A 473 -24.97 -2.18 -14.09
N GLY A 474 -24.16 -1.99 -13.06
CA GLY A 474 -23.75 -0.66 -12.59
C GLY A 474 -24.75 0.05 -11.67
N HIS A 475 -25.98 -0.46 -11.53
CA HIS A 475 -27.00 0.11 -10.64
C HIS A 475 -26.92 -0.47 -9.23
N GLY A 476 -27.09 0.37 -8.22
CA GLY A 476 -27.03 -0.02 -6.81
C GLY A 476 -27.51 1.06 -5.85
N LEU A 477 -27.37 0.79 -4.56
CA LEU A 477 -27.73 1.71 -3.50
C LEU A 477 -26.67 2.81 -3.34
N ASN A 478 -27.08 4.08 -3.50
CA ASN A 478 -26.33 5.19 -2.96
C ASN A 478 -26.58 5.28 -1.44
N ALA A 479 -25.68 4.74 -0.63
CA ALA A 479 -25.84 4.66 0.81
C ALA A 479 -25.84 6.02 1.51
N ALA A 480 -25.35 7.09 0.86
CA ALA A 480 -25.41 8.43 1.39
C ALA A 480 -26.84 9.00 1.35
N THR A 481 -27.56 8.81 0.23
CA THR A 481 -28.90 9.36 -0.01
C THR A 481 -30.03 8.33 0.27
N GLY A 482 -29.74 7.04 0.19
CA GLY A 482 -30.72 5.96 0.29
C GLY A 482 -31.43 5.63 -1.04
N GLU A 483 -31.02 6.24 -2.15
CA GLU A 483 -31.62 6.06 -3.46
C GLU A 483 -30.89 4.98 -4.26
N TYR A 484 -31.60 4.28 -5.13
CA TYR A 484 -31.04 3.33 -6.10
C TYR A 484 -30.85 4.03 -7.45
N THR A 485 -29.63 4.01 -7.97
CA THR A 485 -29.25 4.76 -9.17
C THR A 485 -28.11 4.06 -9.93
N ASP A 486 -27.81 4.53 -11.13
CA ASP A 486 -26.54 4.23 -11.81
C ASP A 486 -25.39 4.84 -10.99
N LEU A 487 -24.58 3.97 -10.37
CA LEU A 487 -23.51 4.38 -9.47
C LEU A 487 -22.36 5.05 -10.22
N MET A 488 -22.05 4.57 -11.44
CA MET A 488 -21.00 5.18 -12.25
C MET A 488 -21.37 6.60 -12.66
N ALA A 489 -22.61 6.82 -13.10
CA ALA A 489 -23.12 8.14 -13.44
C ALA A 489 -23.23 9.07 -12.22
N ALA A 490 -23.48 8.50 -11.03
CA ALA A 490 -23.51 9.24 -9.75
C ALA A 490 -22.10 9.51 -9.18
N GLY A 491 -21.03 9.09 -9.86
CA GLY A 491 -19.65 9.23 -9.39
C GLY A 491 -19.28 8.28 -8.24
N ILE A 492 -20.05 7.22 -8.03
CA ILE A 492 -19.79 6.20 -6.99
C ILE A 492 -19.13 5.01 -7.68
N SER A 493 -17.82 5.06 -7.78
CA SER A 493 -17.00 4.08 -8.45
C SER A 493 -15.81 3.66 -7.59
N ASP A 494 -15.41 2.40 -7.73
CA ASP A 494 -14.23 1.83 -7.08
C ASP A 494 -13.20 1.41 -8.16
N PRO A 495 -11.90 1.59 -7.93
CA PRO A 495 -10.88 1.03 -8.82
C PRO A 495 -10.95 -0.50 -8.86
N VAL A 496 -10.82 -1.08 -10.05
CA VAL A 496 -10.77 -2.54 -10.22
C VAL A 496 -9.65 -3.14 -9.39
N LYS A 497 -8.47 -2.51 -9.39
CA LYS A 497 -7.29 -2.93 -8.63
C LYS A 497 -7.59 -3.07 -7.13
N VAL A 498 -8.33 -2.13 -6.55
CA VAL A 498 -8.76 -2.16 -5.14
C VAL A 498 -9.72 -3.32 -4.89
N THR A 499 -10.78 -3.41 -5.69
CA THR A 499 -11.84 -4.40 -5.51
C THR A 499 -11.34 -5.84 -5.67
N ARG A 500 -10.53 -6.10 -6.72
CA ARG A 500 -9.97 -7.44 -6.95
C ARG A 500 -8.92 -7.82 -5.91
N SER A 501 -8.04 -6.88 -5.51
CA SER A 501 -7.01 -7.15 -4.50
C SER A 501 -7.62 -7.47 -3.14
N ALA A 502 -8.69 -6.76 -2.76
CA ALA A 502 -9.45 -7.05 -1.55
C ALA A 502 -10.00 -8.48 -1.56
N LEU A 503 -10.61 -8.92 -2.66
CA LEU A 503 -11.15 -10.28 -2.79
C LEU A 503 -10.05 -11.34 -2.81
N GLN A 504 -8.97 -11.14 -3.57
CA GLN A 504 -7.86 -12.08 -3.68
C GLN A 504 -7.13 -12.27 -2.35
N ASN A 505 -6.82 -11.19 -1.64
CA ASN A 505 -6.13 -11.25 -0.35
C ASN A 505 -7.02 -11.89 0.72
N ALA A 506 -8.31 -11.55 0.76
CA ALA A 506 -9.28 -12.16 1.66
C ALA A 506 -9.38 -13.68 1.44
N ALA A 507 -9.50 -14.12 0.18
CA ALA A 507 -9.59 -15.53 -0.16
C ALA A 507 -8.31 -16.31 0.15
N SER A 508 -7.15 -15.70 -0.07
CA SER A 508 -5.84 -16.30 0.26
C SER A 508 -5.75 -16.64 1.75
N ILE A 509 -6.10 -15.69 2.61
CA ILE A 509 -6.07 -15.90 4.07
C ILE A 509 -7.19 -16.85 4.52
N ALA A 510 -8.40 -16.73 3.97
CA ALA A 510 -9.48 -17.67 4.27
C ALA A 510 -9.07 -19.11 3.94
N GLY A 511 -8.42 -19.34 2.80
CA GLY A 511 -7.88 -20.65 2.42
C GLY A 511 -6.88 -21.20 3.45
N MET A 512 -6.04 -20.35 4.05
CA MET A 512 -5.12 -20.76 5.14
C MET A 512 -5.87 -21.11 6.41
N PHE A 513 -6.87 -20.31 6.80
CA PHE A 513 -7.73 -20.62 7.96
C PHE A 513 -8.40 -21.98 7.83
N LEU A 514 -9.02 -22.23 6.67
CA LEU A 514 -9.77 -23.47 6.44
C LEU A 514 -8.89 -24.71 6.43
N THR A 515 -7.66 -24.59 5.96
CA THR A 515 -6.70 -25.72 5.88
C THR A 515 -5.84 -25.88 7.13
N THR A 516 -5.99 -25.02 8.15
CA THR A 516 -5.26 -25.11 9.39
C THR A 516 -5.82 -26.22 10.27
N GLU A 517 -4.96 -27.15 10.72
CA GLU A 517 -5.28 -28.27 11.59
C GLU A 517 -4.72 -28.09 12.99
N ALA A 518 -3.57 -27.44 13.12
CA ALA A 518 -2.92 -27.20 14.40
C ALA A 518 -2.38 -25.80 14.51
N VAL A 519 -2.46 -25.21 15.68
CA VAL A 519 -1.88 -23.89 16.00
C VAL A 519 -0.92 -24.04 17.16
N VAL A 520 0.30 -23.54 16.97
CA VAL A 520 1.39 -23.56 17.95
C VAL A 520 1.66 -22.12 18.41
N ALA A 521 1.30 -21.81 19.64
CA ALA A 521 1.46 -20.48 20.22
C ALA A 521 2.48 -20.49 21.37
N ASP A 522 3.04 -19.31 21.68
CA ASP A 522 3.84 -19.15 22.89
C ASP A 522 2.95 -19.14 24.13
N LYS A 523 3.41 -19.84 25.20
CA LYS A 523 2.71 -19.80 26.48
C LYS A 523 2.87 -18.40 27.07
N PRO A 524 1.78 -17.71 27.45
CA PRO A 524 1.88 -16.45 28.17
C PRO A 524 2.74 -16.60 29.41
N GLU A 525 3.68 -15.69 29.61
CA GLU A 525 4.44 -15.64 30.86
C GLU A 525 3.50 -15.12 31.94
N PRO A 526 3.45 -15.80 33.13
CA PRO A 526 2.69 -15.24 34.24
C PRO A 526 3.24 -13.85 34.55
N PRO A 527 2.39 -12.87 34.90
CA PRO A 527 2.85 -11.56 35.31
C PRO A 527 3.90 -11.76 36.42
N ALA A 528 5.07 -11.10 36.27
CA ALA A 528 6.13 -11.15 37.25
C ALA A 528 5.51 -10.83 38.60
N ALA A 529 5.56 -11.79 39.52
CA ALA A 529 5.06 -11.59 40.88
C ALA A 529 5.77 -10.36 41.42
N GLY A 530 5.01 -9.28 41.65
CA GLY A 530 5.54 -8.05 42.22
C GLY A 530 6.31 -8.44 43.47
N GLY A 531 7.62 -8.15 43.48
CA GLY A 531 8.44 -8.38 44.64
C GLY A 531 7.82 -7.58 45.78
N ASP A 532 7.24 -8.28 46.73
CA ASP A 532 6.96 -7.76 48.06
C ASP A 532 8.30 -7.27 48.61
N ASP A 533 8.54 -6.00 48.51
CA ASP A 533 9.58 -5.31 49.24
C ASP A 533 9.14 -5.29 50.70
N ALA A 534 9.35 -6.43 51.35
CA ALA A 534 9.22 -6.55 52.80
C ALA A 534 10.30 -5.66 53.42
N GLY A 535 9.94 -4.40 53.61
CA GLY A 535 10.69 -3.47 54.42
C GLY A 535 10.91 -4.04 55.80
N ALA A 536 12.05 -4.71 55.98
CA ALA A 536 12.59 -5.01 57.30
C ALA A 536 13.08 -3.70 57.92
N GLY A 537 12.21 -3.11 58.72
CA GLY A 537 12.62 -2.07 59.65
C GLY A 537 13.65 -2.65 60.63
N MET A 538 14.81 -2.01 60.71
CA MET A 538 15.67 -2.05 61.87
C MET A 538 15.92 -0.60 62.31
N GLY A 539 15.19 -0.25 63.35
CA GLY A 539 15.56 0.87 64.18
C GLY A 539 16.79 0.58 65.00
N GLY A 540 17.50 1.59 65.39
CA GLY A 540 18.41 1.51 66.53
C GLY A 540 19.67 2.36 66.42
N MET A 541 19.61 3.50 67.06
CA MET A 541 20.65 4.05 67.96
C MET A 541 22.03 4.44 67.38
N TYR A 542 22.28 5.61 67.36
CA TYR A 542 23.12 6.66 68.04
C TYR A 542 23.27 7.87 67.15
#